data_dfc5b0cc3334431b604c4700c02422a0
#
_entry.id   dfc5b0cc3334431b604c4700c02422a0
#
_cell.length_a   1.000
_cell.length_b   1.000
_cell.length_c   1.000
_cell.angle_alpha   90.00
_cell.angle_beta   90.00
_cell.angle_gamma   90.00
#
_symmetry.space_group_name_H-M   'P 1'
#
loop_
_entity.id
_entity.type
_entity.pdbx_description
1 polymer ?
#
loop_
_entity_poly.entity_id
_entity_poly.type
_entity_poly.pdbx_seq_one_letter_code
_entity_poly.pdbx_strand_id
1 'polypeptide(L)'
;MADVGKRYAYDMTTMAHTTFPSRTNEILDSLRKSGQLKHLQTIEGPMDATVRIRGRGEVVCLCSNNYLGLANHPEVVDAAIEGIRKYGAGTASVRFICGTFDCHERLEDRIARFYGVESAYTFTSCWNANEAIFPTLCEPGDMIISDELNHASIIDGIRLAVSIKKGLLRGVYRHNDPVSLREKLTEARANSSMTGTIWVVTDGVFSMEGDIADLPAIRTLCDEFGALLVMDDSHGTGVMGQTGRGTHEHWGMAATQIDYFTGTLGKALGGAAGGYIAGSRAAIDLLIQRGRPTLFSNALPCSVACSADKAIEVLMREPQRVKKLRANVEYAREGILQTGFSVLTSPTAICPIIVHDTAKAIAMSRQLLDLGVFVIGFGYPVVPEGHARLRVQISAAHETHHLDALHAALKKLKG
;
A
#
# COMPACT_ATOMS: atom_id res chain seq x y z
N MET A 1 56.61 32.80 -22.35
CA MET A 1 55.83 32.43 -21.17
C MET A 1 54.49 31.92 -21.66
N ALA A 2 54.41 30.66 -21.88
CA ALA A 2 53.21 30.02 -22.37
C ALA A 2 53.02 28.69 -21.61
N ASP A 3 51.79 28.49 -21.17
CA ASP A 3 51.15 27.18 -21.01
C ASP A 3 51.66 26.20 -19.93
N VAL A 4 51.28 26.45 -18.66
CA VAL A 4 51.39 25.45 -17.58
C VAL A 4 50.01 25.22 -16.86
N GLY A 5 48.91 25.81 -17.35
CA GLY A 5 47.60 25.83 -16.63
C GLY A 5 46.58 24.75 -17.04
N LYS A 6 46.85 23.83 -17.99
CA LYS A 6 45.81 22.98 -18.59
C LYS A 6 45.92 21.46 -18.40
N ARG A 7 46.77 20.92 -17.55
CA ARG A 7 46.99 19.45 -17.48
C ARG A 7 46.46 18.74 -16.25
N TYR A 8 45.85 19.37 -15.27
CA TYR A 8 45.40 18.65 -14.05
C TYR A 8 43.89 18.59 -13.82
N ALA A 9 43.08 19.13 -14.72
CA ALA A 9 41.63 19.11 -14.56
C ALA A 9 40.91 17.95 -15.26
N TYR A 10 41.61 17.07 -15.99
CA TYR A 10 40.97 16.11 -16.92
C TYR A 10 40.91 14.66 -16.43
N ASP A 11 41.64 14.28 -15.37
CA ASP A 11 41.81 12.85 -15.08
C ASP A 11 40.92 12.32 -13.92
N MET A 12 40.48 13.15 -13.01
CA MET A 12 39.63 12.67 -11.90
C MET A 12 38.13 12.63 -12.20
N THR A 13 37.64 13.46 -13.13
CA THR A 13 36.24 13.48 -13.55
C THR A 13 35.89 12.32 -14.50
N THR A 14 36.84 11.82 -15.28
CA THR A 14 36.63 10.73 -16.23
C THR A 14 36.57 9.35 -15.58
N MET A 15 37.30 9.09 -14.49
CA MET A 15 37.24 7.78 -13.79
C MET A 15 35.92 7.55 -13.06
N ALA A 16 35.37 8.58 -12.38
CA ALA A 16 34.08 8.48 -11.70
C ALA A 16 32.93 8.27 -12.67
N HIS A 17 32.99 8.86 -13.87
CA HIS A 17 31.96 8.72 -14.90
C HIS A 17 32.01 7.37 -15.65
N THR A 18 33.11 6.62 -15.62
CA THR A 18 33.20 5.30 -16.28
C THR A 18 32.81 4.13 -15.37
N THR A 19 33.03 4.24 -14.05
CA THR A 19 32.73 3.15 -13.10
C THR A 19 31.23 3.02 -12.80
N PHE A 20 30.49 4.12 -12.74
CA PHE A 20 29.03 4.09 -12.47
C PHE A 20 28.23 3.40 -13.60
N PRO A 21 28.39 3.75 -14.88
CA PRO A 21 27.71 3.05 -16.00
C PRO A 21 28.08 1.57 -16.08
N SER A 22 29.35 1.19 -15.87
CA SER A 22 29.77 -0.21 -15.83
C SER A 22 29.05 -0.99 -14.75
N ARG A 23 29.08 -0.51 -13.52
CA ARG A 23 28.36 -1.11 -12.38
C ARG A 23 26.87 -1.22 -12.63
N THR A 24 26.25 -0.19 -13.19
CA THR A 24 24.80 -0.19 -13.50
C THR A 24 24.47 -1.25 -14.53
N ASN A 25 25.26 -1.36 -15.61
CA ASN A 25 25.10 -2.37 -16.64
C ASN A 25 25.27 -3.79 -16.10
N GLU A 26 26.28 -4.02 -15.26
CA GLU A 26 26.51 -5.32 -14.60
C GLU A 26 25.29 -5.75 -13.76
N ILE A 27 24.69 -4.82 -12.98
CA ILE A 27 23.47 -5.09 -12.21
C ILE A 27 22.30 -5.42 -13.12
N LEU A 28 22.09 -4.64 -14.19
CA LEU A 28 21.03 -4.89 -15.18
C LEU A 28 21.21 -6.22 -15.89
N ASP A 29 22.45 -6.58 -16.24
CA ASP A 29 22.75 -7.87 -16.87
C ASP A 29 22.54 -9.04 -15.91
N SER A 30 22.86 -8.88 -14.63
CA SER A 30 22.51 -9.85 -13.60
C SER A 30 21.01 -10.06 -13.50
N LEU A 31 20.22 -8.98 -13.47
CA LEU A 31 18.74 -9.04 -13.46
C LEU A 31 18.18 -9.70 -14.74
N ARG A 32 18.79 -9.48 -15.91
CA ARG A 32 18.40 -10.17 -17.16
C ARG A 32 18.67 -11.67 -17.07
N LYS A 33 19.88 -12.05 -16.63
CA LYS A 33 20.31 -13.46 -16.53
C LYS A 33 19.47 -14.24 -15.51
N SER A 34 19.10 -13.62 -14.40
CA SER A 34 18.23 -14.21 -13.36
C SER A 34 16.74 -14.17 -13.71
N GLY A 35 16.35 -13.58 -14.86
CA GLY A 35 14.94 -13.40 -15.24
C GLY A 35 14.15 -12.40 -14.40
N GLN A 36 14.83 -11.63 -13.52
CA GLN A 36 14.22 -10.67 -12.60
C GLN A 36 14.03 -9.26 -13.20
N LEU A 37 14.54 -9.03 -14.41
CA LEU A 37 14.36 -7.73 -15.06
C LEU A 37 12.88 -7.46 -15.33
N LYS A 38 12.37 -6.36 -14.77
CA LYS A 38 10.97 -5.95 -14.91
C LYS A 38 10.74 -5.30 -16.26
N HIS A 39 9.64 -5.67 -16.91
CA HIS A 39 9.17 -5.05 -18.15
C HIS A 39 7.81 -4.39 -17.90
N LEU A 40 7.74 -3.08 -18.09
CA LEU A 40 6.51 -2.32 -17.90
C LEU A 40 5.55 -2.58 -19.07
N GLN A 41 4.31 -2.96 -18.76
CA GLN A 41 3.23 -3.06 -19.74
C GLN A 41 2.55 -1.70 -19.88
N THR A 42 2.40 -1.20 -21.11
CA THR A 42 1.70 0.07 -21.37
C THR A 42 0.21 -0.20 -21.55
N ILE A 43 -0.60 0.36 -20.66
CA ILE A 43 -2.07 0.29 -20.72
C ILE A 43 -2.58 1.49 -21.51
N GLU A 44 -3.48 1.23 -22.46
CA GLU A 44 -4.12 2.22 -23.34
C GLU A 44 -5.62 2.25 -23.07
N GLY A 45 -6.03 3.01 -22.06
CA GLY A 45 -7.42 3.13 -21.63
C GLY A 45 -7.58 3.18 -20.11
N PRO A 46 -8.82 3.15 -19.61
CA PRO A 46 -9.10 3.20 -18.18
C PRO A 46 -8.69 1.89 -17.48
N MET A 47 -8.50 2.00 -16.15
CA MET A 47 -8.28 0.83 -15.30
C MET A 47 -9.62 0.22 -14.90
N ASP A 48 -9.90 -1.00 -15.39
CA ASP A 48 -11.15 -1.71 -15.14
C ASP A 48 -10.91 -3.23 -15.01
N ALA A 49 -11.97 -4.04 -15.04
CA ALA A 49 -11.91 -5.51 -15.06
C ALA A 49 -11.12 -6.04 -16.27
N THR A 50 -11.19 -5.35 -17.40
CA THR A 50 -10.33 -5.55 -18.57
C THR A 50 -9.54 -4.28 -18.87
N VAL A 51 -8.34 -4.45 -19.42
CA VAL A 51 -7.48 -3.34 -19.85
C VAL A 51 -6.91 -3.65 -21.24
N ARG A 52 -6.68 -2.61 -22.02
CA ARG A 52 -5.98 -2.74 -23.31
C ARG A 52 -4.47 -2.55 -23.09
N ILE A 53 -3.69 -3.57 -23.43
CA ILE A 53 -2.22 -3.49 -23.38
C ILE A 53 -1.69 -3.26 -24.79
N ARG A 54 -0.79 -2.28 -24.92
CA ARG A 54 -0.14 -1.95 -26.21
C ARG A 54 0.52 -3.18 -26.82
N GLY A 55 0.16 -3.46 -28.08
CA GLY A 55 0.68 -4.60 -28.82
C GLY A 55 0.11 -5.98 -28.47
N ARG A 56 -0.84 -6.06 -27.50
CA ARG A 56 -1.47 -7.32 -27.09
C ARG A 56 -3.00 -7.31 -27.17
N GLY A 57 -3.64 -6.13 -27.15
CA GLY A 57 -5.09 -6.00 -27.17
C GLY A 57 -5.70 -6.01 -25.77
N GLU A 58 -6.97 -6.41 -25.67
CA GLU A 58 -7.73 -6.47 -24.41
C GLU A 58 -7.41 -7.75 -23.64
N VAL A 59 -7.20 -7.60 -22.32
CA VAL A 59 -6.89 -8.68 -21.39
C VAL A 59 -7.65 -8.48 -20.07
N VAL A 60 -7.97 -9.57 -19.38
CA VAL A 60 -8.55 -9.53 -18.03
C VAL A 60 -7.49 -9.07 -17.04
N CYS A 61 -7.75 -8.01 -16.29
CA CYS A 61 -6.81 -7.42 -15.35
C CYS A 61 -7.02 -7.98 -13.93
N LEU A 62 -6.15 -8.89 -13.52
CA LEU A 62 -6.18 -9.54 -12.21
C LEU A 62 -4.95 -9.20 -11.35
N CYS A 63 -4.39 -8.01 -11.53
CA CYS A 63 -3.23 -7.53 -10.76
C CYS A 63 -3.38 -6.09 -10.26
N SER A 64 -4.49 -5.41 -10.57
CA SER A 64 -4.72 -4.04 -10.11
C SER A 64 -5.26 -4.01 -8.68
N ASN A 65 -4.98 -2.92 -7.96
CA ASN A 65 -5.54 -2.66 -6.62
C ASN A 65 -6.95 -2.02 -6.68
N ASN A 66 -7.60 -2.01 -7.83
CA ASN A 66 -8.94 -1.43 -8.01
C ASN A 66 -10.03 -2.37 -7.46
N TYR A 67 -9.96 -2.70 -6.16
CA TYR A 67 -10.77 -3.73 -5.51
C TYR A 67 -12.28 -3.54 -5.66
N LEU A 68 -12.75 -2.28 -5.64
CA LEU A 68 -14.18 -1.96 -5.74
C LEU A 68 -14.63 -1.56 -7.15
N GLY A 69 -13.70 -1.51 -8.12
CA GLY A 69 -14.01 -1.06 -9.48
C GLY A 69 -14.31 0.44 -9.56
N LEU A 70 -13.81 1.25 -8.61
CA LEU A 70 -14.13 2.68 -8.55
C LEU A 70 -13.21 3.56 -9.38
N ALA A 71 -12.06 3.05 -9.86
CA ALA A 71 -11.11 3.86 -10.64
C ALA A 71 -11.69 4.37 -11.97
N ASN A 72 -12.66 3.66 -12.55
CA ASN A 72 -13.38 4.05 -13.77
C ASN A 72 -14.88 4.25 -13.52
N HIS A 73 -15.30 4.44 -12.27
CA HIS A 73 -16.71 4.67 -11.95
C HIS A 73 -17.15 6.05 -12.46
N PRO A 74 -18.28 6.17 -13.19
CA PRO A 74 -18.69 7.45 -13.81
C PRO A 74 -18.70 8.61 -12.83
N GLU A 75 -19.34 8.48 -11.67
CA GLU A 75 -19.41 9.56 -10.67
C GLU A 75 -18.02 9.95 -10.12
N VAL A 76 -17.09 9.00 -10.01
CA VAL A 76 -15.71 9.26 -9.54
C VAL A 76 -14.93 10.00 -10.61
N VAL A 77 -15.10 9.61 -11.88
CA VAL A 77 -14.49 10.29 -13.03
C VAL A 77 -15.04 11.71 -13.17
N ASP A 78 -16.37 11.88 -13.10
CA ASP A 78 -17.01 13.18 -13.18
C ASP A 78 -16.56 14.13 -12.06
N ALA A 79 -16.45 13.62 -10.82
CA ALA A 79 -15.94 14.39 -9.69
C ALA A 79 -14.49 14.86 -9.90
N ALA A 80 -13.62 14.02 -10.51
CA ALA A 80 -12.26 14.44 -10.87
C ALA A 80 -12.26 15.55 -11.93
N ILE A 81 -13.12 15.43 -12.97
CA ILE A 81 -13.27 16.44 -14.04
C ILE A 81 -13.78 17.76 -13.46
N GLU A 82 -14.79 17.72 -12.61
CA GLU A 82 -15.32 18.89 -11.91
C GLU A 82 -14.27 19.54 -11.01
N GLY A 83 -13.46 18.71 -10.31
CA GLY A 83 -12.33 19.18 -9.53
C GLY A 83 -11.31 19.95 -10.38
N ILE A 84 -10.98 19.47 -11.58
CA ILE A 84 -10.11 20.18 -12.53
C ILE A 84 -10.77 21.49 -12.99
N ARG A 85 -12.04 21.48 -13.33
CA ARG A 85 -12.75 22.67 -13.78
C ARG A 85 -12.81 23.76 -12.71
N LYS A 86 -13.03 23.37 -11.46
CA LYS A 86 -13.19 24.31 -10.33
C LYS A 86 -11.86 24.85 -9.81
N TYR A 87 -10.84 23.99 -9.70
CA TYR A 87 -9.60 24.29 -8.98
C TYR A 87 -8.35 24.40 -9.87
N GLY A 88 -8.46 24.04 -11.16
CA GLY A 88 -7.32 23.96 -12.06
C GLY A 88 -6.56 22.62 -11.94
N ALA A 89 -5.41 22.57 -12.61
CA ALA A 89 -4.63 21.31 -12.76
C ALA A 89 -3.85 20.93 -11.50
N GLY A 90 -3.53 21.87 -10.62
CA GLY A 90 -2.70 21.59 -9.45
C GLY A 90 -2.75 22.70 -8.39
N THR A 91 -2.26 22.37 -7.20
CA THR A 91 -2.30 23.25 -6.04
C THR A 91 -1.16 24.28 -6.01
N ALA A 92 -0.08 24.01 -6.73
CA ALA A 92 1.13 24.85 -6.84
C ALA A 92 1.76 25.26 -5.49
N SER A 93 1.37 24.60 -4.38
CA SER A 93 1.82 24.96 -3.03
C SER A 93 1.68 23.78 -2.05
N VAL A 94 2.45 23.85 -0.97
CA VAL A 94 2.25 23.03 0.22
C VAL A 94 1.03 23.52 1.01
N ARG A 95 0.44 22.63 1.83
CA ARG A 95 -0.83 22.86 2.51
C ARG A 95 -0.88 24.12 3.36
N PHE A 96 0.16 24.41 4.15
CA PHE A 96 0.15 25.50 5.12
C PHE A 96 0.39 26.89 4.52
N ILE A 97 0.92 26.98 3.30
CA ILE A 97 1.14 28.27 2.63
C ILE A 97 -0.15 28.73 1.92
N CYS A 98 -0.48 28.12 0.78
CA CYS A 98 -1.70 28.39 0.02
C CYS A 98 -2.23 27.16 -0.73
N GLY A 99 -1.83 25.95 -0.32
CA GLY A 99 -2.21 24.69 -0.96
C GLY A 99 -3.39 23.97 -0.31
N THR A 100 -4.06 24.58 0.68
CA THR A 100 -5.28 24.02 1.29
C THR A 100 -6.51 24.53 0.57
N PHE A 101 -7.32 23.63 0.02
CA PHE A 101 -8.55 23.91 -0.68
C PHE A 101 -9.73 23.25 0.04
N ASP A 102 -10.94 23.74 -0.13
CA ASP A 102 -12.15 23.20 0.48
C ASP A 102 -12.41 21.71 0.13
N CYS A 103 -11.92 21.22 -1.00
CA CYS A 103 -12.00 19.80 -1.35
C CYS A 103 -11.11 18.92 -0.48
N HIS A 104 -9.98 19.41 0.02
CA HIS A 104 -9.15 18.67 0.97
C HIS A 104 -9.88 18.50 2.31
N GLU A 105 -10.43 19.60 2.84
CA GLU A 105 -11.17 19.59 4.10
C GLU A 105 -12.39 18.65 4.03
N ARG A 106 -13.16 18.70 2.92
CA ARG A 106 -14.29 17.76 2.72
C ARG A 106 -13.85 16.30 2.71
N LEU A 107 -12.75 15.99 2.01
CA LEU A 107 -12.22 14.62 1.96
C LEU A 107 -11.76 14.17 3.35
N GLU A 108 -11.03 15.01 4.08
CA GLU A 108 -10.53 14.74 5.42
C GLU A 108 -11.68 14.52 6.42
N ASP A 109 -12.71 15.37 6.37
CA ASP A 109 -13.94 15.19 7.15
C ASP A 109 -14.69 13.91 6.79
N ARG A 110 -14.70 13.53 5.50
CA ARG A 110 -15.34 12.28 5.07
C ARG A 110 -14.57 11.07 5.54
N ILE A 111 -13.23 11.08 5.49
CA ILE A 111 -12.39 10.00 6.02
C ILE A 111 -12.62 9.85 7.52
N ALA A 112 -12.60 10.95 8.27
CA ALA A 112 -12.85 10.92 9.73
C ALA A 112 -14.24 10.32 10.05
N ARG A 113 -15.28 10.75 9.34
CA ARG A 113 -16.64 10.20 9.49
C ARG A 113 -16.76 8.75 9.04
N PHE A 114 -16.05 8.36 7.98
CA PHE A 114 -16.06 6.99 7.49
C PHE A 114 -15.53 6.01 8.53
N TYR A 115 -14.44 6.34 9.22
CA TYR A 115 -13.94 5.55 10.33
C TYR A 115 -14.68 5.78 11.65
N GLY A 116 -15.23 6.95 11.86
CA GLY A 116 -15.80 7.37 13.16
C GLY A 116 -14.71 7.81 14.15
N VAL A 117 -13.68 8.49 13.66
CA VAL A 117 -12.58 9.07 14.45
C VAL A 117 -12.67 10.61 14.45
N GLU A 118 -11.86 11.27 15.30
CA GLU A 118 -11.96 12.72 15.51
C GLU A 118 -11.51 13.55 14.33
N SER A 119 -10.48 13.10 13.62
CA SER A 119 -9.86 13.88 12.52
C SER A 119 -9.10 12.99 11.56
N ALA A 120 -8.87 13.50 10.35
CA ALA A 120 -7.99 12.92 9.36
C ALA A 120 -7.23 14.02 8.61
N TYR A 121 -6.10 13.65 8.01
CA TYR A 121 -5.30 14.52 7.16
C TYR A 121 -4.74 13.77 5.96
N THR A 122 -4.76 14.42 4.79
CA THR A 122 -4.36 13.79 3.52
C THR A 122 -2.95 14.15 3.08
N PHE A 123 -2.30 13.20 2.44
CA PHE A 123 -0.96 13.26 1.86
C PHE A 123 -0.99 12.88 0.39
N THR A 124 0.08 13.16 -0.35
CA THR A 124 0.20 12.78 -1.77
C THR A 124 0.30 11.27 -1.99
N SER A 125 0.67 10.51 -0.97
CA SER A 125 0.66 9.04 -0.97
C SER A 125 0.59 8.50 0.46
N CYS A 126 0.22 7.22 0.63
CA CYS A 126 0.33 6.53 1.92
C CYS A 126 1.79 6.35 2.35
N TRP A 127 2.72 6.29 1.39
CA TRP A 127 4.15 6.33 1.69
C TRP A 127 4.50 7.58 2.51
N ASN A 128 4.07 8.77 2.05
CA ASN A 128 4.28 10.02 2.78
C ASN A 128 3.54 10.07 4.12
N ALA A 129 2.37 9.45 4.23
CA ALA A 129 1.67 9.32 5.51
C ALA A 129 2.49 8.51 6.51
N ASN A 130 3.03 7.35 6.10
CA ASN A 130 3.88 6.50 6.94
C ASN A 130 5.24 7.13 7.25
N GLU A 131 5.82 7.93 6.34
CA GLU A 131 7.01 8.74 6.61
C GLU A 131 6.73 9.92 7.56
N ALA A 132 5.50 10.39 7.63
CA ALA A 132 5.14 11.52 8.50
C ALA A 132 4.88 11.10 9.94
N ILE A 133 4.18 9.98 10.18
CA ILE A 133 3.61 9.64 11.47
C ILE A 133 4.68 9.44 12.55
N PHE A 134 5.67 8.58 12.34
CA PHE A 134 6.66 8.25 13.36
C PHE A 134 7.66 9.38 13.64
N PRO A 135 8.26 10.03 12.61
CA PRO A 135 9.16 11.15 12.86
C PRO A 135 8.49 12.35 13.52
N THR A 136 7.17 12.49 13.38
CA THR A 136 6.43 13.63 13.93
C THR A 136 5.91 13.35 15.33
N LEU A 137 5.31 12.19 15.57
CA LEU A 137 4.58 11.88 16.80
C LEU A 137 5.43 11.19 17.86
N CYS A 138 6.42 10.37 17.45
CA CYS A 138 7.30 9.71 18.42
C CYS A 138 8.40 10.66 18.92
N GLU A 139 8.80 10.48 20.18
CA GLU A 139 9.86 11.28 20.82
C GLU A 139 10.99 10.41 21.38
N PRO A 140 12.16 10.96 21.72
CA PRO A 140 13.22 10.21 22.40
C PRO A 140 12.69 9.55 23.69
N GLY A 141 13.04 8.28 23.87
CA GLY A 141 12.52 7.45 24.97
C GLY A 141 11.27 6.65 24.61
N ASP A 142 10.62 6.92 23.47
CA ASP A 142 9.56 6.06 22.94
C ASP A 142 10.17 4.78 22.30
N MET A 143 9.33 3.77 22.13
CA MET A 143 9.68 2.54 21.42
C MET A 143 8.62 2.18 20.37
N ILE A 144 9.07 1.91 19.15
CA ILE A 144 8.21 1.43 18.05
C ILE A 144 8.46 -0.06 17.86
N ILE A 145 7.41 -0.88 17.97
CA ILE A 145 7.43 -2.33 17.77
C ILE A 145 6.62 -2.66 16.52
N SER A 146 7.29 -3.12 15.47
CA SER A 146 6.72 -3.33 14.14
C SER A 146 6.60 -4.81 13.81
N ASP A 147 5.52 -5.22 13.13
CA ASP A 147 5.47 -6.53 12.47
C ASP A 147 6.58 -6.62 11.40
N GLU A 148 7.21 -7.80 11.28
CA GLU A 148 8.35 -7.99 10.36
C GLU A 148 7.98 -7.92 8.88
N LEU A 149 6.71 -8.17 8.53
CA LEU A 149 6.19 -8.11 7.15
C LEU A 149 5.42 -6.83 6.83
N ASN A 150 5.45 -5.83 7.71
CA ASN A 150 4.87 -4.53 7.42
C ASN A 150 5.37 -3.95 6.11
N HIS A 151 4.54 -3.14 5.47
CA HIS A 151 4.87 -2.46 4.22
C HIS A 151 6.17 -1.66 4.30
N ALA A 152 6.94 -1.64 3.21
CA ALA A 152 8.24 -0.95 3.15
C ALA A 152 8.20 0.51 3.62
N SER A 153 7.11 1.24 3.37
CA SER A 153 6.95 2.63 3.82
C SER A 153 6.89 2.75 5.35
N ILE A 154 6.32 1.78 6.06
CA ILE A 154 6.31 1.73 7.52
C ILE A 154 7.73 1.48 8.01
N ILE A 155 8.40 0.47 7.45
CA ILE A 155 9.79 0.11 7.80
C ILE A 155 10.72 1.31 7.61
N ASP A 156 10.62 1.99 6.48
CA ASP A 156 11.48 3.14 6.16
C ASP A 156 11.08 4.40 6.97
N GLY A 157 9.80 4.61 7.23
CA GLY A 157 9.32 5.66 8.14
C GLY A 157 9.87 5.50 9.56
N ILE A 158 9.90 4.27 10.08
CA ILE A 158 10.50 3.93 11.39
C ILE A 158 12.01 4.15 11.36
N ARG A 159 12.70 3.68 10.31
CA ARG A 159 14.15 3.87 10.14
C ARG A 159 14.52 5.36 10.11
N LEU A 160 13.76 6.14 9.37
CA LEU A 160 13.91 7.60 9.31
C LEU A 160 13.73 8.23 10.70
N ALA A 161 12.65 7.87 11.41
CA ALA A 161 12.37 8.40 12.75
C ALA A 161 13.52 8.12 13.72
N VAL A 162 14.00 6.87 13.78
CA VAL A 162 15.14 6.47 14.64
C VAL A 162 16.43 7.19 14.24
N SER A 163 16.65 7.42 12.95
CA SER A 163 17.83 8.12 12.46
C SER A 163 17.89 9.60 12.88
N ILE A 164 16.74 10.28 12.88
CA ILE A 164 16.67 11.71 13.19
C ILE A 164 16.41 12.02 14.67
N LYS A 165 15.77 11.10 15.41
CA LYS A 165 15.45 11.25 16.84
C LYS A 165 16.32 10.31 17.68
N LYS A 166 17.49 10.82 18.11
CA LYS A 166 18.40 10.07 18.98
C LYS A 166 17.70 9.67 20.29
N GLY A 167 17.74 8.39 20.62
CA GLY A 167 17.05 7.86 21.80
C GLY A 167 15.65 7.30 21.55
N LEU A 168 15.12 7.40 20.33
CA LEU A 168 13.95 6.66 19.89
C LEU A 168 14.37 5.18 19.66
N LEU A 169 13.63 4.25 20.28
CA LEU A 169 13.90 2.83 20.25
C LEU A 169 13.03 2.13 19.20
N ARG A 170 13.47 0.96 18.71
CA ARG A 170 12.68 0.12 17.81
C ARG A 170 12.87 -1.37 18.13
N GLY A 171 11.80 -2.13 17.89
CA GLY A 171 11.78 -3.59 17.91
C GLY A 171 10.99 -4.14 16.73
N VAL A 172 11.20 -5.42 16.43
CA VAL A 172 10.45 -6.15 15.41
C VAL A 172 9.95 -7.43 16.03
N TYR A 173 8.67 -7.75 15.85
CA TYR A 173 8.09 -9.04 16.24
C TYR A 173 7.81 -9.90 15.00
N ARG A 174 7.80 -11.23 15.20
CA ARG A 174 7.52 -12.17 14.11
C ARG A 174 6.11 -11.94 13.56
N HIS A 175 5.99 -12.10 12.26
CA HIS A 175 4.79 -11.85 11.50
C HIS A 175 3.55 -12.49 12.15
N ASN A 176 2.57 -11.63 12.45
CA ASN A 176 1.25 -11.96 13.00
C ASN A 176 1.30 -12.94 14.20
N ASP A 177 2.36 -12.82 15.03
CA ASP A 177 2.64 -13.69 16.19
C ASP A 177 2.45 -12.93 17.51
N PRO A 178 1.30 -13.08 18.19
CA PRO A 178 1.04 -12.44 19.48
C PRO A 178 2.02 -12.83 20.59
N VAL A 179 2.60 -14.04 20.52
CA VAL A 179 3.60 -14.47 21.51
C VAL A 179 4.88 -13.67 21.34
N SER A 180 5.35 -13.53 20.11
CA SER A 180 6.53 -12.70 19.80
C SER A 180 6.28 -11.22 20.13
N LEU A 181 5.06 -10.69 19.88
CA LEU A 181 4.71 -9.34 20.28
C LEU A 181 4.76 -9.16 21.79
N ARG A 182 4.22 -10.11 22.57
CA ARG A 182 4.30 -10.08 24.06
C ARG A 182 5.74 -10.06 24.55
N GLU A 183 6.60 -10.89 23.96
CA GLU A 183 8.05 -10.89 24.28
C GLU A 183 8.65 -9.50 24.08
N LYS A 184 8.39 -8.86 22.93
CA LYS A 184 8.91 -7.52 22.62
C LYS A 184 8.34 -6.42 23.52
N LEU A 185 7.08 -6.50 23.89
CA LEU A 185 6.44 -5.57 24.83
C LEU A 185 7.05 -5.71 26.24
N THR A 186 7.30 -6.94 26.67
CA THR A 186 7.99 -7.24 27.96
C THR A 186 9.42 -6.70 27.96
N GLU A 187 10.18 -6.96 26.91
CA GLU A 187 11.53 -6.40 26.72
C GLU A 187 11.51 -4.86 26.76
N ALA A 188 10.52 -4.24 26.10
CA ALA A 188 10.36 -2.78 26.08
C ALA A 188 10.15 -2.22 27.49
N ARG A 189 9.23 -2.81 28.27
CA ARG A 189 8.95 -2.36 29.67
C ARG A 189 10.11 -2.59 30.63
N ALA A 190 10.96 -3.59 30.38
CA ALA A 190 12.18 -3.85 31.15
C ALA A 190 13.35 -2.94 30.77
N ASN A 191 13.29 -2.26 29.64
CA ASN A 191 14.37 -1.41 29.13
C ASN A 191 14.38 -0.05 29.82
N SER A 192 15.41 0.24 30.61
CA SER A 192 15.54 1.51 31.33
C SER A 192 15.65 2.76 30.44
N SER A 193 16.00 2.60 29.17
CA SER A 193 16.02 3.67 28.19
C SER A 193 14.62 3.98 27.60
N MET A 194 13.65 3.10 27.79
CA MET A 194 12.26 3.31 27.40
C MET A 194 11.55 4.07 28.51
N THR A 195 11.38 5.37 28.32
CA THR A 195 10.78 6.29 29.31
C THR A 195 9.49 6.93 28.82
N GLY A 196 9.14 6.72 27.54
CA GLY A 196 7.99 7.31 26.87
C GLY A 196 6.90 6.30 26.52
N THR A 197 6.38 6.44 25.32
CA THR A 197 5.25 5.67 24.79
C THR A 197 5.72 4.47 23.99
N ILE A 198 5.02 3.34 24.07
CA ILE A 198 5.19 2.19 23.18
C ILE A 198 4.18 2.31 22.03
N TRP A 199 4.66 2.15 20.80
CA TRP A 199 3.88 2.16 19.58
C TRP A 199 3.95 0.77 18.94
N VAL A 200 2.84 0.08 18.83
CA VAL A 200 2.72 -1.18 18.07
C VAL A 200 2.20 -0.85 16.68
N VAL A 201 2.86 -1.38 15.65
CA VAL A 201 2.55 -1.05 14.26
C VAL A 201 2.35 -2.31 13.44
N THR A 202 1.23 -2.39 12.70
CA THR A 202 0.89 -3.51 11.84
C THR A 202 0.20 -3.05 10.56
N ASP A 203 0.39 -3.76 9.44
CA ASP A 203 -0.59 -3.73 8.35
C ASP A 203 -1.89 -4.39 8.82
N GLY A 204 -3.04 -3.94 8.38
CA GLY A 204 -4.32 -4.61 8.60
C GLY A 204 -4.46 -5.86 7.72
N VAL A 205 -4.13 -5.70 6.45
CA VAL A 205 -4.03 -6.77 5.45
C VAL A 205 -2.65 -6.72 4.80
N PHE A 206 -1.90 -7.81 4.90
CA PHE A 206 -0.54 -7.89 4.34
C PHE A 206 -0.56 -8.12 2.84
N SER A 207 0.13 -7.27 2.12
CA SER A 207 -0.01 -7.12 0.66
C SER A 207 0.46 -8.30 -0.16
N MET A 208 1.40 -9.11 0.34
CA MET A 208 1.98 -10.23 -0.40
C MET A 208 1.35 -11.56 -0.01
N GLU A 209 1.03 -11.76 1.24
CA GLU A 209 0.40 -12.96 1.82
C GLU A 209 -1.12 -12.92 1.66
N GLY A 210 -1.70 -11.74 1.73
CA GLY A 210 -3.14 -11.53 1.72
C GLY A 210 -3.81 -11.91 3.04
N ASP A 211 -3.06 -12.24 4.08
CA ASP A 211 -3.58 -12.53 5.41
C ASP A 211 -3.92 -11.26 6.19
N ILE A 212 -4.56 -11.43 7.33
CA ILE A 212 -5.13 -10.37 8.15
C ILE A 212 -4.44 -10.37 9.51
N ALA A 213 -4.06 -9.20 10.00
CA ALA A 213 -3.56 -9.05 11.37
C ALA A 213 -4.58 -9.53 12.40
N ASP A 214 -4.12 -10.25 13.41
CA ASP A 214 -4.93 -10.61 14.59
C ASP A 214 -5.10 -9.39 15.51
N LEU A 215 -5.91 -8.43 15.05
CA LEU A 215 -6.14 -7.18 15.76
C LEU A 215 -6.69 -7.37 17.18
N PRO A 216 -7.60 -8.33 17.46
CA PRO A 216 -8.06 -8.59 18.83
C PRO A 216 -6.93 -8.96 19.78
N ALA A 217 -6.03 -9.86 19.36
CA ALA A 217 -4.88 -10.25 20.17
C ALA A 217 -3.87 -9.10 20.33
N ILE A 218 -3.59 -8.36 19.24
CA ILE A 218 -2.69 -7.19 19.26
C ILE A 218 -3.27 -6.12 20.19
N ARG A 219 -4.56 -5.79 20.09
CA ARG A 219 -5.19 -4.77 20.95
C ARG A 219 -5.15 -5.17 22.43
N THR A 220 -5.46 -6.44 22.74
CA THR A 220 -5.36 -6.97 24.10
C THR A 220 -3.98 -6.76 24.70
N LEU A 221 -2.93 -7.03 23.92
CA LEU A 221 -1.55 -6.80 24.34
C LEU A 221 -1.23 -5.31 24.48
N CYS A 222 -1.70 -4.48 23.55
CA CYS A 222 -1.52 -3.04 23.66
C CYS A 222 -2.17 -2.48 24.93
N ASP A 223 -3.37 -2.95 25.29
CA ASP A 223 -4.07 -2.53 26.52
C ASP A 223 -3.30 -3.00 27.77
N GLU A 224 -2.83 -4.25 27.80
CA GLU A 224 -2.07 -4.81 28.92
C GLU A 224 -0.77 -4.04 29.19
N PHE A 225 -0.09 -3.64 28.12
CA PHE A 225 1.20 -2.95 28.21
C PHE A 225 1.10 -1.41 28.09
N GLY A 226 -0.09 -0.84 27.95
CA GLY A 226 -0.30 0.60 27.78
C GLY A 226 0.37 1.13 26.52
N ALA A 227 0.24 0.40 25.40
CA ALA A 227 0.80 0.76 24.11
C ALA A 227 -0.26 1.32 23.16
N LEU A 228 0.13 2.20 22.25
CA LEU A 228 -0.69 2.69 21.14
C LEU A 228 -0.63 1.71 19.97
N LEU A 229 -1.73 1.59 19.22
CA LEU A 229 -1.84 0.76 18.04
C LEU A 229 -1.96 1.63 16.77
N VAL A 230 -1.01 1.52 15.86
CA VAL A 230 -1.05 2.11 14.52
C VAL A 230 -1.31 1.00 13.51
N MET A 231 -2.31 1.17 12.66
CA MET A 231 -2.66 0.20 11.63
C MET A 231 -2.66 0.85 10.24
N ASP A 232 -1.85 0.31 9.33
CA ASP A 232 -1.97 0.61 7.90
C ASP A 232 -3.03 -0.31 7.28
N ASP A 233 -4.16 0.27 6.93
CA ASP A 233 -5.28 -0.49 6.34
C ASP A 233 -5.42 -0.29 4.82
N SER A 234 -4.32 -0.04 4.15
CA SER A 234 -4.26 0.23 2.70
C SER A 234 -4.85 -0.88 1.83
N HIS A 235 -4.86 -2.13 2.30
CA HIS A 235 -5.46 -3.28 1.61
C HIS A 235 -6.76 -3.76 2.28
N GLY A 236 -7.08 -3.30 3.48
CA GLY A 236 -8.30 -3.66 4.20
C GLY A 236 -9.45 -2.68 3.97
N THR A 237 -9.17 -1.38 3.97
CA THR A 237 -10.18 -0.34 3.74
C THR A 237 -10.81 -0.48 2.35
N GLY A 238 -12.14 -0.53 2.30
CA GLY A 238 -12.93 -0.80 1.11
C GLY A 238 -13.05 -2.30 0.77
N VAL A 239 -12.33 -3.19 1.47
CA VAL A 239 -12.26 -4.63 1.17
C VAL A 239 -12.81 -5.45 2.32
N MET A 240 -12.37 -5.16 3.54
CA MET A 240 -12.69 -5.90 4.75
C MET A 240 -13.82 -5.25 5.53
N GLY A 241 -14.46 -6.06 6.40
CA GLY A 241 -15.62 -5.62 7.15
C GLY A 241 -16.92 -5.69 6.35
N GLN A 242 -18.06 -5.60 7.00
CA GLN A 242 -19.37 -5.78 6.38
C GLN A 242 -19.73 -4.63 5.44
N THR A 243 -19.30 -3.41 5.79
CA THR A 243 -19.53 -2.18 5.04
C THR A 243 -18.28 -1.65 4.35
N GLY A 244 -17.14 -2.37 4.44
CA GLY A 244 -15.87 -1.99 3.84
C GLY A 244 -15.08 -0.98 4.66
N ARG A 245 -15.38 -0.82 5.95
CA ARG A 245 -14.62 0.08 6.82
C ARG A 245 -13.21 -0.42 7.16
N GLY A 246 -12.90 -1.64 6.79
CA GLY A 246 -11.55 -2.17 6.90
C GLY A 246 -11.41 -3.31 7.90
N THR A 247 -10.16 -3.57 8.25
CA THR A 247 -9.78 -4.77 9.03
C THR A 247 -10.35 -4.76 10.45
N HIS A 248 -10.47 -3.60 11.10
CA HIS A 248 -11.11 -3.51 12.42
C HIS A 248 -12.59 -3.93 12.39
N GLU A 249 -13.33 -3.51 11.35
CA GLU A 249 -14.74 -3.91 11.17
C GLU A 249 -14.86 -5.43 10.91
N HIS A 250 -13.90 -6.03 10.20
CA HIS A 250 -13.87 -7.48 9.99
C HIS A 250 -13.84 -8.24 11.32
N TRP A 251 -13.10 -7.76 12.28
CA TRP A 251 -13.00 -8.33 13.63
C TRP A 251 -14.12 -7.88 14.58
N GLY A 252 -15.08 -7.07 14.12
CA GLY A 252 -16.13 -6.50 14.96
C GLY A 252 -15.62 -5.49 16.00
N MET A 253 -14.44 -4.94 15.77
CA MET A 253 -13.84 -3.94 16.67
C MET A 253 -14.36 -2.54 16.32
N ALA A 254 -14.56 -1.72 17.36
CA ALA A 254 -14.81 -0.30 17.16
C ALA A 254 -13.54 0.40 16.65
N ALA A 255 -13.70 1.40 15.78
CA ALA A 255 -12.57 2.16 15.26
C ALA A 255 -11.74 2.85 16.37
N THR A 256 -12.37 3.21 17.47
CA THR A 256 -11.71 3.78 18.67
C THR A 256 -10.73 2.83 19.37
N GLN A 257 -10.71 1.55 19.00
CA GLN A 257 -9.73 0.59 19.49
C GLN A 257 -8.42 0.61 18.66
N ILE A 258 -8.39 1.35 17.57
CA ILE A 258 -7.19 1.67 16.80
C ILE A 258 -6.84 3.13 17.06
N ASP A 259 -5.65 3.40 17.55
CA ASP A 259 -5.27 4.77 17.93
C ASP A 259 -5.02 5.62 16.66
N TYR A 260 -4.36 5.05 15.65
CA TYR A 260 -4.14 5.71 14.37
C TYR A 260 -4.28 4.75 13.20
N PHE A 261 -5.02 5.20 12.19
CA PHE A 261 -5.08 4.56 10.89
C PHE A 261 -4.16 5.28 9.92
N THR A 262 -3.43 4.54 9.10
CA THR A 262 -2.91 5.02 7.84
C THR A 262 -3.56 4.25 6.71
N GLY A 263 -3.64 4.86 5.52
CA GLY A 263 -4.28 4.21 4.39
C GLY A 263 -4.07 4.96 3.08
N THR A 264 -4.45 4.32 1.99
CA THR A 264 -4.26 4.86 0.64
C THR A 264 -5.59 5.18 -0.05
N LEU A 265 -5.56 6.25 -0.84
CA LEU A 265 -6.63 6.60 -1.79
C LEU A 265 -6.34 6.03 -3.19
N GLY A 266 -5.19 5.39 -3.37
CA GLY A 266 -4.73 4.82 -4.65
C GLY A 266 -5.15 3.37 -4.89
N LYS A 267 -6.10 2.82 -4.12
CA LYS A 267 -6.58 1.44 -4.26
C LYS A 267 -8.12 1.40 -4.31
N ALA A 268 -8.77 0.77 -3.33
CA ALA A 268 -10.23 0.64 -3.28
C ALA A 268 -10.97 1.99 -3.29
N LEU A 269 -10.36 3.02 -2.73
CA LEU A 269 -10.97 4.36 -2.59
C LEU A 269 -10.69 5.26 -3.82
N GLY A 270 -11.01 4.79 -5.01
CA GLY A 270 -10.96 5.55 -6.26
C GLY A 270 -9.73 5.30 -7.13
N GLY A 271 -8.70 4.61 -6.63
CA GLY A 271 -7.57 4.12 -7.43
C GLY A 271 -6.62 5.17 -8.01
N ALA A 272 -6.75 6.45 -7.65
CA ALA A 272 -5.90 7.51 -8.21
C ALA A 272 -4.55 7.59 -7.47
N ALA A 273 -4.45 8.46 -6.48
CA ALA A 273 -3.27 8.66 -5.66
C ALA A 273 -3.69 9.21 -4.29
N GLY A 274 -2.73 9.37 -3.39
CA GLY A 274 -2.97 9.94 -2.07
C GLY A 274 -2.92 8.91 -0.96
N GLY A 275 -2.72 9.41 0.24
CA GLY A 275 -2.80 8.66 1.47
C GLY A 275 -3.37 9.54 2.57
N TYR A 276 -3.62 8.97 3.71
CA TYR A 276 -4.15 9.69 4.87
C TYR A 276 -3.65 9.09 6.19
N ILE A 277 -3.71 9.91 7.23
CA ILE A 277 -3.65 9.50 8.62
C ILE A 277 -4.98 9.93 9.25
N ALA A 278 -5.59 9.04 10.05
CA ALA A 278 -6.83 9.31 10.77
C ALA A 278 -6.70 8.86 12.23
N GLY A 279 -7.22 9.65 13.17
CA GLY A 279 -7.11 9.38 14.61
C GLY A 279 -7.50 10.61 15.44
N SER A 280 -6.81 10.82 16.57
CA SER A 280 -7.08 11.95 17.46
C SER A 280 -6.75 13.29 16.81
N ARG A 281 -7.58 14.30 17.08
CA ARG A 281 -7.40 15.67 16.55
C ARG A 281 -6.05 16.25 16.94
N ALA A 282 -5.62 16.08 18.18
CA ALA A 282 -4.36 16.63 18.68
C ALA A 282 -3.15 16.09 17.88
N ALA A 283 -3.15 14.78 17.55
CA ALA A 283 -2.08 14.20 16.75
C ALA A 283 -2.11 14.69 15.30
N ILE A 284 -3.31 14.80 14.70
CA ILE A 284 -3.48 15.35 13.35
C ILE A 284 -3.01 16.80 13.31
N ASP A 285 -3.37 17.63 14.28
CA ASP A 285 -2.92 19.02 14.36
C ASP A 285 -1.39 19.09 14.48
N LEU A 286 -0.76 18.21 15.26
CA LEU A 286 0.70 18.14 15.37
C LEU A 286 1.36 17.71 14.05
N LEU A 287 0.78 16.76 13.32
CA LEU A 287 1.23 16.36 11.99
C LEU A 287 1.18 17.52 10.98
N ILE A 288 0.12 18.33 11.03
CA ILE A 288 -0.01 19.53 10.21
C ILE A 288 1.12 20.53 10.53
N GLN A 289 1.47 20.70 11.81
CA GLN A 289 2.49 21.67 12.23
C GLN A 289 3.93 21.22 11.98
N ARG A 290 4.22 19.90 12.05
CA ARG A 290 5.61 19.39 12.08
C ARG A 290 5.92 18.30 11.06
N GLY A 291 4.93 17.70 10.44
CA GLY A 291 5.11 16.62 9.47
C GLY A 291 5.89 17.11 8.25
N ARG A 292 7.10 16.61 8.03
CA ARG A 292 7.94 17.02 6.90
C ARG A 292 7.26 16.83 5.54
N PRO A 293 6.56 15.70 5.26
CA PRO A 293 5.78 15.58 4.03
C PRO A 293 4.68 16.64 3.88
N THR A 294 4.11 17.13 4.99
CA THR A 294 3.12 18.22 5.00
C THR A 294 3.76 19.57 4.67
N LEU A 295 4.93 19.82 5.25
CA LEU A 295 5.59 21.13 5.17
C LEU A 295 6.38 21.33 3.88
N PHE A 296 6.84 20.25 3.23
CA PHE A 296 7.80 20.32 2.13
C PHE A 296 7.35 19.59 0.85
N SER A 297 6.14 19.03 0.81
CA SER A 297 5.54 18.45 -0.39
C SER A 297 4.26 19.21 -0.76
N ASN A 298 4.03 19.42 -2.06
CA ASN A 298 2.78 20.02 -2.53
C ASN A 298 1.57 19.20 -2.04
N ALA A 299 0.45 19.88 -1.90
CA ALA A 299 -0.81 19.26 -1.53
C ALA A 299 -1.28 18.24 -2.59
N LEU A 300 -2.08 17.29 -2.17
CA LEU A 300 -2.77 16.36 -3.07
C LEU A 300 -3.52 17.16 -4.15
N PRO A 301 -3.41 16.82 -5.45
CA PRO A 301 -4.17 17.53 -6.49
C PRO A 301 -5.67 17.53 -6.21
N CYS A 302 -6.33 18.67 -6.40
CA CYS A 302 -7.76 18.83 -6.10
C CYS A 302 -8.66 17.85 -6.85
N SER A 303 -8.31 17.49 -8.09
CA SER A 303 -9.03 16.47 -8.86
C SER A 303 -8.98 15.10 -8.18
N VAL A 304 -7.84 14.74 -7.61
CA VAL A 304 -7.66 13.50 -6.85
C VAL A 304 -8.42 13.55 -5.53
N ALA A 305 -8.39 14.69 -4.82
CA ALA A 305 -9.17 14.88 -3.60
C ALA A 305 -10.68 14.73 -3.87
N CYS A 306 -11.19 15.36 -4.95
CA CYS A 306 -12.59 15.25 -5.33
C CYS A 306 -13.00 13.83 -5.74
N SER A 307 -12.15 13.12 -6.50
CA SER A 307 -12.44 11.72 -6.89
C SER A 307 -12.43 10.78 -5.70
N ALA A 308 -11.49 10.94 -4.77
CA ALA A 308 -11.41 10.12 -3.57
C ALA A 308 -12.59 10.38 -2.61
N ASP A 309 -12.99 11.65 -2.43
CA ASP A 309 -14.19 12.03 -1.67
C ASP A 309 -15.44 11.35 -2.25
N LYS A 310 -15.62 11.40 -3.58
CA LYS A 310 -16.73 10.73 -4.26
C LYS A 310 -16.65 9.21 -4.16
N ALA A 311 -15.46 8.61 -4.24
CA ALA A 311 -15.29 7.17 -4.12
C ALA A 311 -15.71 6.66 -2.73
N ILE A 312 -15.36 7.37 -1.66
CA ILE A 312 -15.80 7.03 -0.29
C ILE A 312 -17.33 7.21 -0.17
N GLU A 313 -17.90 8.27 -0.75
CA GLU A 313 -19.34 8.48 -0.77
C GLU A 313 -20.07 7.32 -1.47
N VAL A 314 -19.58 6.89 -2.64
CA VAL A 314 -20.13 5.74 -3.37
C VAL A 314 -20.04 4.47 -2.54
N LEU A 315 -18.90 4.20 -1.91
CA LEU A 315 -18.73 3.04 -1.03
C LEU A 315 -19.75 3.04 0.12
N MET A 316 -19.92 4.19 0.79
CA MET A 316 -20.88 4.32 1.90
C MET A 316 -22.33 4.13 1.45
N ARG A 317 -22.66 4.54 0.23
CA ARG A 317 -24.01 4.39 -0.36
C ARG A 317 -24.24 2.98 -0.92
N GLU A 318 -23.18 2.31 -1.39
CA GLU A 318 -23.26 1.05 -2.14
C GLU A 318 -22.48 -0.10 -1.47
N PRO A 319 -22.81 -0.51 -0.23
CA PRO A 319 -22.10 -1.58 0.47
C PRO A 319 -22.20 -2.95 -0.26
N GLN A 320 -23.15 -3.11 -1.18
CA GLN A 320 -23.25 -4.30 -2.04
C GLN A 320 -22.02 -4.54 -2.91
N ARG A 321 -21.18 -3.50 -3.17
CA ARG A 321 -19.90 -3.69 -3.87
C ARG A 321 -18.94 -4.56 -3.08
N VAL A 322 -18.87 -4.36 -1.77
CA VAL A 322 -18.05 -5.19 -0.86
C VAL A 322 -18.57 -6.63 -0.85
N LYS A 323 -19.90 -6.82 -0.84
CA LYS A 323 -20.52 -8.14 -0.93
C LYS A 323 -20.17 -8.83 -2.25
N LYS A 324 -20.27 -8.11 -3.39
CA LYS A 324 -19.88 -8.63 -4.71
C LYS A 324 -18.41 -9.00 -4.76
N LEU A 325 -17.53 -8.15 -4.19
CA LEU A 325 -16.10 -8.46 -4.10
C LEU A 325 -15.85 -9.79 -3.40
N ARG A 326 -16.50 -10.03 -2.25
CA ARG A 326 -16.36 -11.29 -1.50
C ARG A 326 -16.83 -12.50 -2.30
N ALA A 327 -18.00 -12.42 -2.92
CA ALA A 327 -18.50 -13.50 -3.77
C ALA A 327 -17.51 -13.80 -4.92
N ASN A 328 -16.95 -12.77 -5.54
CA ASN A 328 -15.93 -12.94 -6.57
C ASN A 328 -14.65 -13.59 -6.02
N VAL A 329 -14.23 -13.24 -4.79
CA VAL A 329 -13.07 -13.84 -4.11
C VAL A 329 -13.28 -15.31 -3.85
N GLU A 330 -14.44 -15.69 -3.30
CA GLU A 330 -14.80 -17.09 -3.04
C GLU A 330 -14.78 -17.89 -4.35
N TYR A 331 -15.47 -17.41 -5.38
CA TYR A 331 -15.51 -18.06 -6.69
C TYR A 331 -14.12 -18.22 -7.33
N ALA A 332 -13.30 -17.17 -7.27
CA ALA A 332 -11.95 -17.22 -7.80
C ALA A 332 -11.07 -18.24 -7.07
N ARG A 333 -11.13 -18.28 -5.73
CA ARG A 333 -10.33 -19.20 -4.91
C ARG A 333 -10.73 -20.66 -5.17
N GLU A 334 -12.02 -20.95 -5.18
CA GLU A 334 -12.55 -22.29 -5.49
C GLU A 334 -12.08 -22.75 -6.88
N GLY A 335 -12.23 -21.89 -7.89
CA GLY A 335 -11.78 -22.21 -9.24
C GLY A 335 -10.26 -22.40 -9.35
N ILE A 336 -9.44 -21.59 -8.67
CA ILE A 336 -7.99 -21.79 -8.61
C ILE A 336 -7.66 -23.17 -8.02
N LEU A 337 -8.27 -23.55 -6.89
CA LEU A 337 -8.07 -24.86 -6.26
C LEU A 337 -8.46 -26.00 -7.19
N GLN A 338 -9.58 -25.87 -7.91
CA GLN A 338 -10.04 -26.86 -8.89
C GLN A 338 -9.08 -27.04 -10.08
N THR A 339 -8.24 -26.04 -10.39
CA THR A 339 -7.16 -26.19 -11.37
C THR A 339 -5.96 -26.97 -10.83
N GLY A 340 -5.97 -27.28 -9.52
CA GLY A 340 -4.91 -28.00 -8.82
C GLY A 340 -3.71 -27.13 -8.43
N PHE A 341 -3.83 -25.80 -8.46
CA PHE A 341 -2.87 -24.89 -7.85
C PHE A 341 -3.20 -24.65 -6.38
N SER A 342 -2.17 -24.43 -5.57
CA SER A 342 -2.34 -24.03 -4.16
C SER A 342 -2.47 -22.51 -4.07
N VAL A 343 -3.49 -22.04 -3.36
CA VAL A 343 -3.70 -20.63 -3.03
C VAL A 343 -3.68 -20.48 -1.50
N LEU A 344 -3.02 -19.45 -0.99
CA LEU A 344 -3.01 -19.19 0.45
C LEU A 344 -4.43 -18.89 0.95
N THR A 345 -4.80 -19.51 2.07
CA THR A 345 -6.13 -19.30 2.68
C THR A 345 -6.19 -17.90 3.27
N SER A 346 -7.15 -17.12 2.82
CA SER A 346 -7.42 -15.76 3.31
C SER A 346 -8.79 -15.31 2.80
N PRO A 347 -9.57 -14.52 3.55
CA PRO A 347 -10.82 -13.93 3.06
C PRO A 347 -10.61 -12.65 2.24
N THR A 348 -9.38 -12.20 2.06
CA THR A 348 -9.08 -10.94 1.36
C THR A 348 -9.14 -11.09 -0.16
N ALA A 349 -9.17 -9.95 -0.86
CA ALA A 349 -9.18 -9.90 -2.32
C ALA A 349 -7.83 -10.27 -2.96
N ILE A 350 -6.82 -10.59 -2.17
CA ILE A 350 -5.50 -11.03 -2.61
C ILE A 350 -5.45 -12.56 -2.56
N CYS A 351 -5.26 -13.19 -3.71
CA CYS A 351 -5.22 -14.64 -3.87
C CYS A 351 -3.83 -15.09 -4.37
N PRO A 352 -2.85 -15.30 -3.47
CA PRO A 352 -1.50 -15.68 -3.87
C PRO A 352 -1.47 -17.18 -4.26
N ILE A 353 -1.10 -17.47 -5.50
CA ILE A 353 -0.84 -18.83 -5.98
C ILE A 353 0.66 -19.11 -5.79
N ILE A 354 0.98 -20.06 -4.93
CA ILE A 354 2.37 -20.35 -4.58
C ILE A 354 3.05 -21.15 -5.69
N VAL A 355 4.20 -20.65 -6.14
CA VAL A 355 5.00 -21.23 -7.23
C VAL A 355 6.38 -21.67 -6.73
N HIS A 356 6.87 -21.10 -5.62
CA HIS A 356 8.16 -21.29 -4.97
C HIS A 356 9.35 -20.72 -5.76
N ASP A 357 9.47 -20.96 -7.04
CA ASP A 357 10.58 -20.55 -7.90
C ASP A 357 10.30 -19.21 -8.60
N THR A 358 11.22 -18.24 -8.48
CA THR A 358 11.09 -16.89 -9.03
C THR A 358 11.01 -16.87 -10.55
N ALA A 359 11.89 -17.62 -11.24
CA ALA A 359 11.92 -17.64 -12.71
C ALA A 359 10.64 -18.29 -13.25
N LYS A 360 10.16 -19.35 -12.62
CA LYS A 360 8.90 -20.01 -12.95
C LYS A 360 7.71 -19.08 -12.76
N ALA A 361 7.62 -18.33 -11.64
CA ALA A 361 6.53 -17.39 -11.40
C ALA A 361 6.48 -16.29 -12.47
N ILE A 362 7.64 -15.77 -12.87
CA ILE A 362 7.74 -14.77 -13.95
C ILE A 362 7.37 -15.37 -15.30
N ALA A 363 7.81 -16.59 -15.61
CA ALA A 363 7.46 -17.28 -16.85
C ALA A 363 5.94 -17.54 -16.93
N MET A 364 5.35 -18.04 -15.85
CA MET A 364 3.90 -18.27 -15.76
C MET A 364 3.11 -16.97 -15.92
N SER A 365 3.56 -15.86 -15.32
CA SER A 365 2.95 -14.53 -15.49
C SER A 365 2.91 -14.10 -16.96
N ARG A 366 4.00 -14.34 -17.72
CA ARG A 366 4.06 -14.06 -19.17
C ARG A 366 3.12 -14.96 -19.96
N GLN A 367 3.09 -16.25 -19.66
CA GLN A 367 2.20 -17.20 -20.33
C GLN A 367 0.72 -16.87 -20.06
N LEU A 368 0.36 -16.46 -18.82
CA LEU A 368 -0.99 -15.98 -18.50
C LEU A 368 -1.35 -14.76 -19.34
N LEU A 369 -0.43 -13.82 -19.48
CA LEU A 369 -0.64 -12.63 -20.31
C LEU A 369 -0.85 -12.99 -21.79
N ASP A 370 -0.10 -13.98 -22.32
CA ASP A 370 -0.28 -14.49 -23.69
C ASP A 370 -1.64 -15.21 -23.86
N LEU A 371 -2.22 -15.73 -22.77
CA LEU A 371 -3.57 -16.31 -22.72
C LEU A 371 -4.69 -15.28 -22.43
N GLY A 372 -4.37 -13.97 -22.42
CA GLY A 372 -5.34 -12.89 -22.22
C GLY A 372 -5.64 -12.59 -20.75
N VAL A 373 -4.79 -13.04 -19.80
CA VAL A 373 -4.96 -12.83 -18.37
C VAL A 373 -3.75 -12.12 -17.76
N PHE A 374 -3.94 -10.90 -17.29
CA PHE A 374 -2.87 -10.09 -16.72
C PHE A 374 -2.75 -10.31 -15.20
N VAL A 375 -1.78 -11.13 -14.82
CA VAL A 375 -1.37 -11.43 -13.43
C VAL A 375 0.13 -11.21 -13.32
N ILE A 376 0.61 -10.73 -12.15
CA ILE A 376 2.03 -10.51 -11.91
C ILE A 376 2.62 -11.64 -11.05
N GLY A 377 3.77 -12.15 -11.51
CA GLY A 377 4.63 -13.04 -10.74
C GLY A 377 5.59 -12.24 -9.85
N PHE A 378 5.61 -12.57 -8.57
CA PHE A 378 6.52 -11.99 -7.59
C PHE A 378 7.52 -13.05 -7.11
N GLY A 379 8.77 -12.65 -6.98
CA GLY A 379 9.86 -13.44 -6.41
C GLY A 379 10.81 -12.54 -5.63
N TYR A 380 11.96 -13.07 -5.25
CA TYR A 380 13.00 -12.30 -4.59
C TYR A 380 13.40 -11.06 -5.41
N PRO A 381 13.64 -9.88 -4.79
CA PRO A 381 13.62 -9.58 -3.34
C PRO A 381 12.26 -9.12 -2.78
N VAL A 382 11.16 -9.16 -3.58
CA VAL A 382 9.83 -8.69 -3.16
C VAL A 382 9.21 -9.65 -2.14
N VAL A 383 9.45 -10.94 -2.32
CA VAL A 383 9.13 -11.99 -1.35
C VAL A 383 10.39 -12.80 -1.06
N PRO A 384 10.49 -13.49 0.09
CA PRO A 384 11.65 -14.31 0.41
C PRO A 384 11.95 -15.37 -0.67
N GLU A 385 13.21 -15.81 -0.75
CA GLU A 385 13.59 -16.90 -1.66
C GLU A 385 12.83 -18.18 -1.32
N GLY A 386 12.38 -18.92 -2.36
CA GLY A 386 11.52 -20.09 -2.17
C GLY A 386 10.02 -19.77 -1.96
N HIS A 387 9.65 -18.51 -1.89
CA HIS A 387 8.26 -18.05 -1.66
C HIS A 387 7.65 -17.32 -2.86
N ALA A 388 8.21 -17.53 -4.06
CA ALA A 388 7.68 -16.91 -5.28
C ALA A 388 6.23 -17.32 -5.55
N ARG A 389 5.45 -16.40 -6.08
CA ARG A 389 4.00 -16.54 -6.27
C ARG A 389 3.48 -15.76 -7.47
N LEU A 390 2.33 -16.18 -7.98
CA LEU A 390 1.46 -15.32 -8.79
C LEU A 390 0.49 -14.63 -7.83
N ARG A 391 0.45 -13.29 -7.86
CA ARG A 391 -0.45 -12.52 -7.00
C ARG A 391 -1.69 -12.12 -7.81
N VAL A 392 -2.74 -12.92 -7.66
CA VAL A 392 -4.05 -12.64 -8.25
C VAL A 392 -4.80 -11.67 -7.35
N GLN A 393 -5.34 -10.60 -7.92
CA GLN A 393 -6.14 -9.60 -7.20
C GLN A 393 -7.54 -9.52 -7.79
N ILE A 394 -8.53 -9.70 -6.93
CA ILE A 394 -9.93 -9.73 -7.32
C ILE A 394 -10.56 -8.36 -7.12
N SER A 395 -11.49 -8.00 -8.01
CA SER A 395 -12.24 -6.74 -7.98
C SER A 395 -13.74 -7.01 -8.02
N ALA A 396 -14.50 -6.10 -7.43
CA ALA A 396 -15.95 -6.07 -7.61
C ALA A 396 -16.38 -5.76 -9.06
N ALA A 397 -15.47 -5.21 -9.87
CA ALA A 397 -15.70 -5.00 -11.30
C ALA A 397 -15.67 -6.31 -12.11
N HIS A 398 -15.06 -7.38 -11.58
CA HIS A 398 -15.05 -8.67 -12.27
C HIS A 398 -16.45 -9.27 -12.33
N GLU A 399 -16.79 -9.82 -13.49
CA GLU A 399 -17.92 -10.69 -13.72
C GLU A 399 -17.43 -12.15 -13.80
N THR A 400 -18.33 -13.12 -13.68
CA THR A 400 -18.00 -14.57 -13.67
C THR A 400 -17.11 -14.97 -14.84
N HIS A 401 -17.40 -14.49 -16.05
CA HIS A 401 -16.62 -14.84 -17.25
C HIS A 401 -15.15 -14.37 -17.18
N HIS A 402 -14.83 -13.27 -16.45
CA HIS A 402 -13.46 -12.86 -16.23
C HIS A 402 -12.70 -13.86 -15.34
N LEU A 403 -13.37 -14.36 -14.32
CA LEU A 403 -12.80 -15.37 -13.41
C LEU A 403 -12.68 -16.74 -14.09
N ASP A 404 -13.64 -17.08 -14.95
CA ASP A 404 -13.58 -18.30 -15.79
C ASP A 404 -12.39 -18.25 -16.74
N ALA A 405 -12.07 -17.08 -17.30
CA ALA A 405 -10.89 -16.90 -18.14
C ALA A 405 -9.59 -17.16 -17.35
N LEU A 406 -9.50 -16.72 -16.08
CA LEU A 406 -8.39 -17.08 -15.19
C LEU A 406 -8.29 -18.58 -14.99
N HIS A 407 -9.40 -19.24 -14.64
CA HIS A 407 -9.42 -20.69 -14.38
C HIS A 407 -9.02 -21.49 -15.63
N ALA A 408 -9.52 -21.10 -16.80
CA ALA A 408 -9.17 -21.72 -18.07
C ALA A 408 -7.68 -21.54 -18.42
N ALA A 409 -7.14 -20.34 -18.21
CA ALA A 409 -5.72 -20.04 -18.42
C ALA A 409 -4.82 -20.85 -17.47
N LEU A 410 -5.17 -20.93 -16.17
CA LEU A 410 -4.44 -21.74 -15.20
C LEU A 410 -4.45 -23.24 -15.55
N LYS A 411 -5.57 -23.79 -16.01
CA LYS A 411 -5.64 -25.19 -16.49
C LYS A 411 -4.66 -25.44 -17.63
N LYS A 412 -4.54 -24.50 -18.60
CA LYS A 412 -3.60 -24.62 -19.72
C LYS A 412 -2.13 -24.54 -19.28
N LEU A 413 -1.82 -23.87 -18.17
CA LEU A 413 -0.47 -23.81 -17.63
C LEU A 413 -0.03 -25.12 -16.95
N LYS A 414 -0.97 -25.97 -16.58
CA LYS A 414 -0.70 -27.21 -15.83
C LYS A 414 -0.67 -28.44 -16.72
N GLY A 415 -1.36 -28.40 -17.84
CA GLY A 415 -1.39 -29.49 -18.84
C GLY A 415 -0.33 -29.31 -19.88
#